data_a20f280e5dd00ca7bd1eb902fdec44eb
#
_entry.id   a20f280e5dd00ca7bd1eb902fdec44eb
#
_cell.length_a   1.000
_cell.length_b   1.000
_cell.length_c   1.000
_cell.angle_alpha   90.00
_cell.angle_beta   90.00
_cell.angle_gamma   90.00
#
_symmetry.space_group_name_H-M   'P 1'
#
loop_
_entity.id
_entity.type
_entity.pdbx_description
1 polymer ?
#
loop_
_entity_poly.entity_id
_entity_poly.type
_entity_poly.pdbx_seq_one_letter_code
_entity_poly.pdbx_strand_id
1 'polypeptide(L)'
;CYKLIHPYEETGTELMFMENCCYGKRELMMLNMVRQGIFGDVVHCNGAYCHDLRNEVITGLENRHYRLRNYIYRNCENYPTHEIGPIAKILDINNGNRFLTLSSFASSSRGLHSYAVKTKGEDHPLASVEFAQGDVVTTVIQCAGGQTVRITLETGLPRAYSRGLEVHGTKAVYLEDNDSLFIDGNEEHEKN
;
A
#
# COMPACT_ATOMS: atom_id res chain seq x y z
N CYS A 1 7.34 11.66 -13.03
CA CYS A 1 6.04 11.64 -13.71
C CYS A 1 5.98 12.65 -14.84
N TYR A 2 6.20 13.94 -14.65
CA TYR A 2 6.17 14.96 -15.73
C TYR A 2 7.01 14.60 -16.95
N LYS A 3 8.23 14.09 -16.76
CA LYS A 3 9.11 13.67 -17.85
C LYS A 3 8.58 12.47 -18.68
N LEU A 4 7.54 11.80 -18.23
CA LEU A 4 6.89 10.71 -18.97
C LEU A 4 5.64 11.21 -19.71
N ILE A 5 4.93 12.16 -19.13
CA ILE A 5 3.71 12.72 -19.73
C ILE A 5 4.03 13.60 -20.94
N HIS A 6 5.05 14.45 -20.81
CA HIS A 6 5.44 15.38 -21.88
C HIS A 6 5.78 14.67 -23.22
N PRO A 7 6.62 13.62 -23.26
CA PRO A 7 6.82 12.86 -24.50
C PRO A 7 5.55 12.20 -25.04
N TYR A 8 4.65 11.74 -24.17
CA TYR A 8 3.35 11.20 -24.61
C TYR A 8 2.52 12.28 -25.35
N GLU A 9 2.43 13.48 -24.77
CA GLU A 9 1.71 14.60 -25.37
C GLU A 9 2.32 15.07 -26.69
N GLU A 10 3.66 15.09 -26.78
CA GLU A 10 4.39 15.55 -27.98
C GLU A 10 4.39 14.52 -29.12
N THR A 11 4.48 13.25 -28.80
CA THR A 11 4.70 12.19 -29.80
C THR A 11 3.47 11.36 -30.10
N GLY A 12 2.43 11.43 -29.26
CA GLY A 12 1.25 10.55 -29.35
C GLY A 12 1.56 9.08 -29.01
N THR A 13 2.77 8.78 -28.48
CA THR A 13 3.14 7.42 -28.09
C THR A 13 2.36 7.02 -26.84
N GLU A 14 1.62 5.93 -26.89
CA GLU A 14 0.82 5.48 -25.76
C GLU A 14 1.67 5.16 -24.53
N LEU A 15 1.25 5.66 -23.38
CA LEU A 15 1.87 5.40 -22.09
C LEU A 15 0.85 4.69 -21.19
N MET A 16 1.16 3.47 -20.75
CA MET A 16 0.36 2.74 -19.79
C MET A 16 1.17 2.44 -18.53
N PHE A 17 0.69 2.92 -17.39
CA PHE A 17 1.20 2.52 -16.08
C PHE A 17 0.50 1.23 -15.64
N MET A 18 1.24 0.12 -15.69
CA MET A 18 0.71 -1.21 -15.39
C MET A 18 1.06 -1.63 -13.97
N GLU A 19 0.36 -1.05 -12.97
CA GLU A 19 0.44 -1.54 -11.60
C GLU A 19 -0.24 -2.90 -11.50
N ASN A 20 0.55 -3.96 -11.27
CA ASN A 20 0.08 -5.34 -11.30
C ASN A 20 -1.00 -5.63 -10.26
N CYS A 21 -0.96 -5.00 -9.08
CA CYS A 21 -1.96 -5.19 -8.04
C CYS A 21 -3.36 -4.70 -8.45
N CYS A 22 -3.46 -3.80 -9.44
CA CYS A 22 -4.77 -3.41 -9.99
C CYS A 22 -5.50 -4.53 -10.74
N TYR A 23 -4.78 -5.61 -11.08
CA TYR A 23 -5.29 -6.71 -11.92
C TYR A 23 -5.36 -8.04 -11.15
N GLY A 24 -5.18 -8.01 -9.84
CA GLY A 24 -5.39 -9.16 -8.97
C GLY A 24 -6.87 -9.56 -8.94
N LYS A 25 -7.14 -10.84 -8.69
CA LYS A 25 -8.51 -11.38 -8.68
C LYS A 25 -9.41 -10.66 -7.69
N ARG A 26 -8.91 -10.37 -6.48
CA ARG A 26 -9.66 -9.71 -5.41
C ARG A 26 -9.93 -8.25 -5.74
N GLU A 27 -8.93 -7.55 -6.23
CA GLU A 27 -9.04 -6.14 -6.62
C GLU A 27 -10.02 -5.94 -7.78
N LEU A 28 -9.98 -6.81 -8.78
CA LEU A 28 -10.93 -6.78 -9.90
C LEU A 28 -12.35 -7.14 -9.44
N MET A 29 -12.48 -8.09 -8.51
CA MET A 29 -13.77 -8.44 -7.92
C MET A 29 -14.35 -7.23 -7.16
N MET A 30 -13.56 -6.58 -6.29
CA MET A 30 -14.00 -5.40 -5.54
C MET A 30 -14.38 -4.25 -6.47
N LEU A 31 -13.54 -3.95 -7.45
CA LEU A 31 -13.83 -2.91 -8.45
C LEU A 31 -15.16 -3.18 -9.19
N ASN A 32 -15.40 -4.42 -9.60
CA ASN A 32 -16.61 -4.81 -10.29
C ASN A 32 -17.85 -4.71 -9.38
N MET A 33 -17.75 -5.18 -8.14
CA MET A 33 -18.85 -5.11 -7.16
C MET A 33 -19.20 -3.67 -6.79
N VAL A 34 -18.21 -2.79 -6.63
CA VAL A 34 -18.44 -1.36 -6.40
C VAL A 34 -19.14 -0.73 -7.60
N ARG A 35 -18.70 -1.01 -8.82
CA ARG A 35 -19.35 -0.53 -10.06
C ARG A 35 -20.79 -1.02 -10.24
N GLN A 36 -21.10 -2.19 -9.70
CA GLN A 36 -22.48 -2.72 -9.69
C GLN A 36 -23.33 -2.15 -8.52
N GLY A 37 -22.78 -1.28 -7.68
CA GLY A 37 -23.50 -0.66 -6.58
C GLY A 37 -23.75 -1.57 -5.38
N ILE A 38 -23.09 -2.75 -5.31
CA ILE A 38 -23.25 -3.71 -4.20
C ILE A 38 -22.82 -3.10 -2.88
N PHE A 39 -21.78 -2.26 -2.90
CA PHE A 39 -21.28 -1.56 -1.71
C PHE A 39 -22.12 -0.32 -1.32
N GLY A 40 -23.06 0.12 -2.18
CA GLY A 40 -23.69 1.42 -2.00
C GLY A 40 -22.65 2.54 -2.16
N ASP A 41 -22.69 3.55 -1.29
CA ASP A 41 -21.70 4.62 -1.27
C ASP A 41 -20.45 4.14 -0.52
N VAL A 42 -19.32 4.06 -1.20
CA VAL A 42 -18.03 3.75 -0.55
C VAL A 42 -17.61 4.95 0.30
N VAL A 43 -17.30 4.70 1.58
CA VAL A 43 -16.95 5.74 2.55
C VAL A 43 -15.50 5.67 3.01
N HIS A 44 -14.89 4.48 2.95
CA HIS A 44 -13.52 4.27 3.40
C HIS A 44 -12.87 3.12 2.65
N CYS A 45 -11.55 3.22 2.41
CA CYS A 45 -10.72 2.13 1.94
C CYS A 45 -9.44 2.03 2.75
N ASN A 46 -8.99 0.80 3.02
CA ASN A 46 -7.64 0.51 3.49
C ASN A 46 -6.84 -0.18 2.39
N GLY A 47 -5.53 0.03 2.41
CA GLY A 47 -4.57 -0.74 1.65
C GLY A 47 -3.25 -0.85 2.40
N ALA A 48 -2.46 -1.86 2.09
CA ALA A 48 -1.17 -2.04 2.73
C ALA A 48 -0.13 -2.67 1.78
N TYR A 49 1.12 -2.33 1.98
CA TYR A 49 2.23 -3.13 1.50
C TYR A 49 2.99 -3.70 2.69
N CYS A 50 2.48 -4.81 3.12
CA CYS A 50 2.96 -5.55 4.28
C CYS A 50 3.72 -6.79 3.81
N HIS A 51 5.04 -6.75 3.85
CA HIS A 51 5.91 -7.78 3.28
C HIS A 51 7.23 -7.87 4.06
N ASP A 52 7.61 -9.02 4.52
CA ASP A 52 8.93 -9.20 5.15
C ASP A 52 10.04 -9.08 4.09
N LEU A 53 10.59 -7.89 3.94
CA LEU A 53 11.69 -7.59 3.02
C LEU A 53 13.04 -7.44 3.71
N ARG A 54 13.16 -7.81 4.98
CA ARG A 54 14.38 -7.62 5.76
C ARG A 54 15.60 -8.23 5.09
N ASN A 55 15.49 -9.47 4.61
CA ASN A 55 16.59 -10.13 3.91
C ASN A 55 16.96 -9.41 2.61
N GLU A 56 15.97 -9.02 1.81
CA GLU A 56 16.20 -8.29 0.55
C GLU A 56 16.92 -6.96 0.80
N VAL A 57 16.51 -6.22 1.84
CA VAL A 57 17.10 -4.93 2.17
C VAL A 57 18.55 -5.09 2.64
N ILE A 58 18.84 -6.01 3.56
CA ILE A 58 20.20 -6.14 4.12
C ILE A 58 21.20 -6.79 3.16
N THR A 59 20.75 -7.49 2.12
CA THR A 59 21.59 -7.98 1.02
C THR A 59 21.80 -6.91 -0.07
N GLY A 60 21.25 -5.73 0.13
CA GLY A 60 21.32 -4.64 -0.85
C GLY A 60 22.72 -4.10 -1.14
N LEU A 61 23.71 -4.32 -0.26
CA LEU A 61 25.13 -4.03 -0.54
C LEU A 61 25.69 -4.98 -1.61
N GLU A 62 25.28 -6.24 -1.59
CA GLU A 62 25.79 -7.29 -2.48
C GLU A 62 25.15 -7.19 -3.89
N ASN A 63 23.87 -6.96 -3.94
CA ASN A 63 23.08 -6.94 -5.18
C ASN A 63 22.69 -5.54 -5.69
N ARG A 64 23.17 -4.48 -5.03
CA ARG A 64 22.88 -3.06 -5.33
C ARG A 64 21.38 -2.74 -5.36
N HIS A 65 20.60 -3.37 -4.50
CA HIS A 65 19.16 -3.20 -4.48
C HIS A 65 18.77 -1.79 -4.00
N TYR A 66 17.86 -1.12 -4.74
CA TYR A 66 17.47 0.27 -4.49
C TYR A 66 16.83 0.50 -3.11
N ARG A 67 16.17 -0.51 -2.53
CA ARG A 67 15.51 -0.41 -1.23
C ARG A 67 16.47 -0.10 -0.10
N LEU A 68 17.65 -0.72 -0.06
CA LEU A 68 18.64 -0.42 0.97
C LEU A 68 18.94 1.08 1.05
N ARG A 69 19.23 1.70 -0.09
CA ARG A 69 19.49 3.15 -0.15
C ARG A 69 18.29 3.97 0.30
N ASN A 70 17.08 3.60 -0.12
CA ASN A 70 15.88 4.30 0.31
C ASN A 70 15.69 4.21 1.81
N TYR A 71 15.88 3.04 2.42
CA TYR A 71 15.66 2.83 3.84
C TYR A 71 16.71 3.47 4.74
N ILE A 72 17.94 3.64 4.24
CA ILE A 72 18.97 4.41 4.95
C ILE A 72 18.66 5.91 4.98
N TYR A 73 18.15 6.48 3.87
CA TYR A 73 18.10 7.93 3.70
C TYR A 73 16.70 8.54 3.66
N ARG A 74 15.63 7.76 3.69
CA ARG A 74 14.25 8.23 3.60
C ARG A 74 13.39 7.63 4.70
N ASN A 75 12.40 8.41 5.14
CA ASN A 75 11.35 7.96 6.04
C ASN A 75 10.00 8.36 5.45
N CYS A 76 9.39 7.46 4.70
CA CYS A 76 8.14 7.73 4.01
C CYS A 76 7.48 6.42 3.54
N GLU A 77 6.28 6.55 2.97
CA GLU A 77 5.69 5.47 2.18
C GLU A 77 6.53 5.23 0.91
N ASN A 78 7.39 4.23 0.94
CA ASN A 78 8.36 3.95 -0.12
C ASN A 78 7.80 3.15 -1.30
N TYR A 79 6.61 2.55 -1.14
CA TYR A 79 6.04 1.66 -2.16
C TYR A 79 4.51 1.72 -2.25
N PRO A 80 3.90 2.91 -2.47
CA PRO A 80 2.46 3.11 -2.34
C PRO A 80 1.64 2.53 -3.50
N THR A 81 2.25 2.13 -4.61
CA THR A 81 1.52 1.82 -5.85
C THR A 81 0.64 0.59 -5.71
N HIS A 82 1.09 -0.43 -4.96
CA HIS A 82 0.34 -1.66 -4.73
C HIS A 82 -0.95 -1.44 -3.92
N GLU A 83 -0.96 -0.41 -3.10
CA GLU A 83 -2.07 -0.03 -2.23
C GLU A 83 -2.99 0.97 -2.92
N ILE A 84 -2.42 2.08 -3.35
CA ILE A 84 -3.14 3.20 -3.95
C ILE A 84 -3.73 2.86 -5.33
N GLY A 85 -3.06 2.03 -6.12
CA GLY A 85 -3.50 1.70 -7.48
C GLY A 85 -4.92 1.11 -7.51
N PRO A 86 -5.19 0.00 -6.81
CA PRO A 86 -6.52 -0.58 -6.71
C PRO A 86 -7.55 0.39 -6.11
N ILE A 87 -7.20 1.07 -5.00
CA ILE A 87 -8.08 2.02 -4.32
C ILE A 87 -8.44 3.20 -5.22
N ALA A 88 -7.47 3.74 -5.96
CA ALA A 88 -7.70 4.83 -6.90
C ALA A 88 -8.70 4.47 -8.00
N LYS A 89 -8.67 3.21 -8.48
CA LYS A 89 -9.66 2.69 -9.45
C LYS A 89 -11.03 2.51 -8.81
N ILE A 90 -11.10 2.03 -7.57
CA ILE A 90 -12.36 1.84 -6.82
C ILE A 90 -13.05 3.18 -6.56
N LEU A 91 -12.27 4.21 -6.22
CA LEU A 91 -12.76 5.55 -5.85
C LEU A 91 -12.80 6.55 -7.03
N ASP A 92 -12.56 6.10 -8.26
CA ASP A 92 -12.52 6.94 -9.48
C ASP A 92 -11.60 8.16 -9.34
N ILE A 93 -10.42 8.00 -8.70
CA ILE A 93 -9.45 9.08 -8.56
C ILE A 93 -8.96 9.55 -9.92
N ASN A 94 -8.99 10.86 -10.15
CA ASN A 94 -8.76 11.56 -11.40
C ASN A 94 -9.83 11.28 -12.49
N ASN A 95 -10.95 10.66 -12.10
CA ASN A 95 -12.10 10.42 -12.98
C ASN A 95 -13.41 10.77 -12.23
N GLY A 96 -13.51 11.99 -11.71
CA GLY A 96 -14.65 12.48 -10.92
C GLY A 96 -14.34 12.67 -9.43
N ASN A 97 -13.27 12.04 -8.93
CA ASN A 97 -12.80 12.20 -7.55
C ASN A 97 -11.30 12.54 -7.53
N ARG A 98 -10.76 12.97 -6.39
CA ARG A 98 -9.33 13.29 -6.22
C ARG A 98 -8.91 13.24 -4.76
N PHE A 99 -7.63 13.01 -4.52
CA PHE A 99 -7.02 13.19 -3.21
C PHE A 99 -6.88 14.69 -2.91
N LEU A 100 -7.23 15.10 -1.69
CA LEU A 100 -7.16 16.50 -1.24
C LEU A 100 -5.99 16.74 -0.29
N THR A 101 -5.96 15.98 0.80
CA THR A 101 -4.97 16.12 1.86
C THR A 101 -4.47 14.75 2.28
N LEU A 102 -3.26 14.71 2.80
CA LEU A 102 -2.73 13.52 3.45
C LEU A 102 -1.95 13.90 4.72
N SER A 103 -1.94 12.97 5.68
CA SER A 103 -1.08 13.00 6.85
C SER A 103 -0.42 11.64 6.99
N SER A 104 0.88 11.62 7.28
CA SER A 104 1.66 10.40 7.39
C SER A 104 2.49 10.38 8.66
N PHE A 105 2.53 9.24 9.32
CA PHE A 105 3.26 9.00 10.56
C PHE A 105 4.09 7.73 10.42
N ALA A 106 5.34 7.80 10.85
CA ALA A 106 6.24 6.65 10.88
C ALA A 106 6.57 6.27 12.32
N SER A 107 6.63 4.98 12.58
CA SER A 107 7.17 4.44 13.84
C SER A 107 8.68 4.63 13.92
N SER A 108 9.29 4.28 15.06
CA SER A 108 10.74 4.13 15.14
C SER A 108 11.24 3.04 14.19
N SER A 109 12.51 3.14 13.80
CA SER A 109 13.22 2.12 13.02
C SER A 109 13.99 1.19 13.95
N ARG A 110 13.62 -0.08 14.01
CA ARG A 110 14.23 -1.10 14.89
C ARG A 110 14.47 -2.43 14.18
N GLY A 111 13.53 -2.82 13.32
CA GLY A 111 13.47 -4.16 12.73
C GLY A 111 14.68 -4.49 11.85
N LEU A 112 15.04 -3.61 10.94
CA LEU A 112 16.16 -3.82 10.02
C LEU A 112 17.50 -3.89 10.75
N HIS A 113 17.75 -3.01 11.72
CA HIS A 113 18.95 -3.05 12.54
C HIS A 113 19.06 -4.38 13.31
N SER A 114 18.00 -4.75 14.04
CA SER A 114 17.94 -6.01 14.79
C SER A 114 18.17 -7.22 13.88
N TYR A 115 17.60 -7.21 12.68
CA TYR A 115 17.77 -8.30 11.72
C TYR A 115 19.17 -8.34 11.13
N ALA A 116 19.80 -7.20 10.84
CA ALA A 116 21.18 -7.13 10.36
C ALA A 116 22.16 -7.70 11.38
N VAL A 117 22.07 -7.27 12.64
CA VAL A 117 22.89 -7.79 13.75
C VAL A 117 22.72 -9.30 13.90
N LYS A 118 21.47 -9.77 13.95
CA LYS A 118 21.14 -11.18 14.12
C LYS A 118 21.68 -12.08 13.01
N THR A 119 21.64 -11.62 11.76
CA THR A 119 21.89 -12.48 10.57
C THR A 119 23.30 -12.33 10.02
N LYS A 120 23.90 -11.17 10.16
CA LYS A 120 25.23 -10.85 9.60
C LYS A 120 26.30 -10.65 10.67
N GLY A 121 25.91 -10.48 11.94
CA GLY A 121 26.81 -10.22 13.06
C GLY A 121 27.03 -8.72 13.33
N GLU A 122 27.55 -8.42 14.51
CA GLU A 122 27.78 -7.02 14.96
C GLU A 122 28.86 -6.29 14.16
N ASP A 123 29.81 -7.02 13.59
CA ASP A 123 30.90 -6.46 12.78
C ASP A 123 30.47 -6.12 11.33
N HIS A 124 29.26 -6.47 10.93
CA HIS A 124 28.79 -6.20 9.57
C HIS A 124 28.51 -4.70 9.37
N PRO A 125 28.86 -4.09 8.23
CA PRO A 125 28.64 -2.65 7.99
C PRO A 125 27.22 -2.16 8.26
N LEU A 126 26.21 -2.98 7.99
CA LEU A 126 24.80 -2.60 8.23
C LEU A 126 24.38 -2.72 9.71
N ALA A 127 25.17 -3.36 10.56
CA ALA A 127 24.91 -3.42 12.00
C ALA A 127 25.14 -2.06 12.70
N SER A 128 25.95 -1.18 12.11
CA SER A 128 26.19 0.17 12.59
C SER A 128 25.35 1.24 11.88
N VAL A 129 24.52 0.86 10.89
CA VAL A 129 23.71 1.81 10.13
C VAL A 129 22.47 2.19 10.91
N GLU A 130 22.24 3.48 11.03
CA GLU A 130 20.96 4.03 11.47
C GLU A 130 20.02 4.16 10.26
N PHE A 131 19.00 3.28 10.21
CA PHE A 131 18.01 3.34 9.15
C PHE A 131 17.01 4.47 9.43
N ALA A 132 16.82 5.38 8.47
CA ALA A 132 15.86 6.47 8.58
C ALA A 132 14.41 5.97 8.45
N GLN A 133 14.17 4.90 7.66
CA GLN A 133 12.84 4.35 7.43
C GLN A 133 12.26 3.76 8.70
N GLY A 134 11.14 4.29 9.17
CA GLY A 134 10.36 3.68 10.24
C GLY A 134 9.85 2.29 9.87
N ASP A 135 9.72 1.41 10.86
CA ASP A 135 9.29 0.02 10.64
C ASP A 135 7.86 -0.06 10.09
N VAL A 136 7.00 0.85 10.53
CA VAL A 136 5.62 0.99 10.04
C VAL A 136 5.38 2.45 9.67
N VAL A 137 4.88 2.69 8.47
CA VAL A 137 4.40 4.01 8.04
C VAL A 137 2.91 3.93 7.77
N THR A 138 2.14 4.79 8.43
CA THR A 138 0.70 4.88 8.24
C THR A 138 0.36 6.24 7.66
N THR A 139 -0.35 6.25 6.54
CA THR A 139 -0.78 7.45 5.84
C THR A 139 -2.30 7.47 5.74
N VAL A 140 -2.92 8.58 6.09
CA VAL A 140 -4.36 8.81 5.92
C VAL A 140 -4.56 9.90 4.88
N ILE A 141 -5.45 9.65 3.93
CA ILE A 141 -5.76 10.55 2.81
C ILE A 141 -7.25 10.87 2.84
N GLN A 142 -7.59 12.13 2.59
CA GLN A 142 -8.95 12.57 2.41
C GLN A 142 -9.24 12.82 0.93
N CYS A 143 -10.37 12.33 0.43
CA CYS A 143 -10.83 12.49 -0.94
C CYS A 143 -11.88 13.61 -1.07
N ALA A 144 -12.00 14.17 -2.28
CA ALA A 144 -12.98 15.22 -2.59
C ALA A 144 -14.43 14.72 -2.48
N GLY A 145 -14.67 13.44 -2.76
CA GLY A 145 -15.98 12.80 -2.58
C GLY A 145 -16.32 12.46 -1.13
N GLY A 146 -15.50 12.88 -0.15
CA GLY A 146 -15.74 12.64 1.28
C GLY A 146 -15.16 11.33 1.81
N GLN A 147 -14.65 10.45 0.94
CA GLN A 147 -14.03 9.19 1.36
C GLN A 147 -12.70 9.44 2.06
N THR A 148 -12.33 8.55 2.98
CA THR A 148 -11.00 8.46 3.54
C THR A 148 -10.27 7.22 3.04
N VAL A 149 -8.95 7.31 2.89
CA VAL A 149 -8.10 6.18 2.55
C VAL A 149 -7.01 6.08 3.60
N ARG A 150 -6.77 4.88 4.13
CA ARG A 150 -5.60 4.57 4.94
C ARG A 150 -4.69 3.63 4.17
N ILE A 151 -3.40 3.95 4.12
CA ILE A 151 -2.39 3.03 3.60
C ILE A 151 -1.31 2.77 4.64
N THR A 152 -0.74 1.56 4.62
CA THR A 152 0.25 1.13 5.59
C THR A 152 1.40 0.41 4.91
N LEU A 153 2.61 0.95 5.05
CA LEU A 153 3.85 0.28 4.68
C LEU A 153 4.44 -0.41 5.91
N GLU A 154 4.69 -1.72 5.82
CA GLU A 154 5.40 -2.48 6.85
C GLU A 154 6.28 -3.55 6.19
N THR A 155 7.59 -3.27 6.10
CA THR A 155 8.52 -4.12 5.34
C THR A 155 9.81 -4.43 6.11
N GLY A 156 9.97 -3.84 7.30
CA GLY A 156 11.14 -4.01 8.19
C GLY A 156 10.94 -4.99 9.34
N LEU A 157 9.77 -5.61 9.46
CA LEU A 157 9.41 -6.52 10.56
C LEU A 157 9.08 -7.93 10.05
N PRO A 158 9.10 -8.96 10.96
CA PRO A 158 8.70 -10.32 10.62
C PRO A 158 7.18 -10.41 10.47
N ARG A 159 6.72 -10.75 9.27
CA ARG A 159 5.28 -10.90 9.03
C ARG A 159 4.96 -11.74 7.79
N ALA A 160 3.71 -12.20 7.70
CA ALA A 160 3.14 -12.72 6.46
C ALA A 160 2.84 -11.57 5.47
N TYR A 161 2.82 -11.90 4.19
CA TYR A 161 2.42 -10.95 3.15
C TYR A 161 0.93 -10.59 3.28
N SER A 162 0.63 -9.30 3.17
CA SER A 162 -0.74 -8.79 3.06
C SER A 162 -0.73 -7.47 2.29
N ARG A 163 -1.78 -7.22 1.53
CA ARG A 163 -2.07 -5.90 0.94
C ARG A 163 -3.17 -5.17 1.70
N GLY A 164 -3.78 -5.84 2.68
CA GLY A 164 -4.75 -5.26 3.59
C GLY A 164 -5.87 -4.49 2.89
N LEU A 165 -6.30 -4.97 1.69
CA LEU A 165 -7.36 -4.30 0.96
C LEU A 165 -8.68 -4.43 1.71
N GLU A 166 -9.22 -3.28 2.12
CA GLU A 166 -10.55 -3.20 2.68
C GLU A 166 -11.36 -2.15 1.93
N VAL A 167 -12.64 -2.45 1.73
CA VAL A 167 -13.59 -1.54 1.10
C VAL A 167 -14.83 -1.46 2.00
N HIS A 168 -15.11 -0.27 2.51
CA HIS A 168 -16.24 -0.01 3.39
C HIS A 168 -17.26 0.85 2.67
N GLY A 169 -18.45 0.30 2.47
CA GLY A 169 -19.58 0.98 1.87
C GLY A 169 -20.80 0.99 2.77
N THR A 170 -21.83 1.71 2.36
CA THR A 170 -23.08 1.80 3.13
C THR A 170 -23.93 0.52 3.10
N LYS A 171 -23.60 -0.44 2.22
CA LYS A 171 -24.34 -1.70 2.05
C LYS A 171 -23.46 -2.94 2.13
N ALA A 172 -22.15 -2.82 2.11
CA ALA A 172 -21.23 -3.95 2.20
C ALA A 172 -19.87 -3.53 2.74
N VAL A 173 -19.15 -4.48 3.32
CA VAL A 173 -17.76 -4.36 3.75
C VAL A 173 -16.99 -5.57 3.26
N TYR A 174 -15.81 -5.34 2.68
CA TYR A 174 -14.83 -6.38 2.33
C TYR A 174 -13.56 -6.22 3.14
N LEU A 175 -13.03 -7.32 3.66
CA LEU A 175 -11.81 -7.40 4.44
C LEU A 175 -10.90 -8.50 3.85
N GLU A 176 -9.77 -8.11 3.24
CA GLU A 176 -8.86 -9.06 2.57
C GLU A 176 -8.20 -10.05 3.52
N ASP A 177 -7.77 -9.61 4.71
CA ASP A 177 -6.95 -10.42 5.62
C ASP A 177 -7.66 -11.69 6.10
N ASN A 178 -8.97 -11.67 6.21
CA ASN A 178 -9.79 -12.86 6.52
C ASN A 178 -10.68 -13.31 5.35
N ASP A 179 -10.47 -12.73 4.16
CA ASP A 179 -11.19 -13.02 2.91
C ASP A 179 -12.71 -12.99 3.08
N SER A 180 -13.21 -11.97 3.80
CA SER A 180 -14.60 -11.85 4.22
C SER A 180 -15.30 -10.71 3.50
N LEU A 181 -16.54 -10.99 3.08
CA LEU A 181 -17.46 -10.04 2.47
C LEU A 181 -18.79 -10.07 3.23
N PHE A 182 -19.17 -8.93 3.78
CA PHE A 182 -20.44 -8.74 4.49
C PHE A 182 -21.34 -7.85 3.62
N ILE A 183 -22.57 -8.31 3.34
CA ILE A 183 -23.56 -7.57 2.55
C ILE A 183 -24.79 -7.40 3.43
N ASP A 184 -25.24 -6.15 3.58
CA ASP A 184 -26.42 -5.81 4.35
C ASP A 184 -27.65 -6.59 3.88
N GLY A 185 -28.38 -7.18 4.84
CA GLY A 185 -29.57 -7.98 4.59
C GLY A 185 -29.34 -9.42 4.12
N ASN A 186 -28.10 -9.85 3.87
CA ASN A 186 -27.81 -11.21 3.42
C ASN A 186 -27.34 -12.16 4.50
N GLU A 187 -27.04 -11.67 5.69
CA GLU A 187 -26.43 -12.48 6.76
C GLU A 187 -27.01 -12.19 8.13
N GLU A 188 -27.04 -13.23 8.97
CA GLU A 188 -27.22 -13.05 10.41
C GLU A 188 -25.91 -12.49 10.98
N HIS A 189 -25.84 -11.18 11.17
CA HIS A 189 -24.61 -10.42 11.46
C HIS A 189 -23.93 -10.72 12.79
N GLU A 190 -24.48 -11.57 13.66
CA GLU A 190 -23.96 -11.78 15.02
C GLU A 190 -23.80 -13.24 15.42
N LYS A 191 -23.44 -14.12 14.51
CA LYS A 191 -22.95 -15.46 14.93
C LYS A 191 -21.43 -15.48 14.91
N ASN A 192 -20.85 -15.16 16.08
CA ASN A 192 -19.48 -15.53 16.43
C ASN A 192 -19.37 -17.04 16.60
#